data_38d9875ed464290d53e5cf47158dd487
#
_entry.id   38d9875ed464290d53e5cf47158dd487
#
_cell.length_a   1.000
_cell.length_b   1.000
_cell.length_c   1.000
_cell.angle_alpha   90.00
_cell.angle_beta   90.00
_cell.angle_gamma   90.00
#
_symmetry.space_group_name_H-M   'P 1'
#
loop_
_entity.id
_entity.type
_entity.pdbx_description
1 polymer ?
#
loop_
_entity_poly.entity_id
_entity_poly.type
_entity_poly.pdbx_seq_one_letter_code
_entity_poly.pdbx_strand_id
1 'polypeptide(L)'
;MAGQIYKAFQVSFSEAWYRLSKDEQQGILAKVNQAREQVGGKTIALCDSSWTSEEWEFFGLEVYPSIEAIQKHAELLKAFDWARYHTHRSLVGTETAV
;
A
#
# COMPACT_ATOMS: atom_id res chain seq x y z
N MET A 1 -22.61 -9.30 -9.23
CA MET A 1 -22.43 -8.45 -8.14
C MET A 1 -21.06 -7.77 -8.11
N ALA A 2 -21.06 -6.61 -7.61
CA ALA A 2 -19.83 -5.88 -7.54
C ALA A 2 -18.83 -6.72 -6.77
N GLY A 3 -17.83 -7.11 -7.46
CA GLY A 3 -16.78 -7.85 -6.85
C GLY A 3 -15.84 -6.98 -6.07
N GLN A 4 -14.91 -7.63 -5.47
CA GLN A 4 -13.81 -6.98 -4.79
C GLN A 4 -12.93 -6.25 -5.81
N ILE A 5 -12.26 -5.22 -5.33
CA ILE A 5 -11.31 -4.46 -6.13
C ILE A 5 -9.91 -4.85 -5.68
N TYR A 6 -9.07 -5.19 -6.63
CA TYR A 6 -7.69 -5.54 -6.36
C TYR A 6 -6.76 -4.38 -6.69
N LYS A 7 -5.74 -4.22 -5.89
CA LYS A 7 -4.71 -3.21 -6.09
C LYS A 7 -3.35 -3.90 -6.08
N ALA A 8 -2.69 -3.91 -7.22
CA ALA A 8 -1.31 -4.36 -7.32
C ALA A 8 -0.41 -3.13 -7.21
N PHE A 9 0.62 -3.21 -6.39
CA PHE A 9 1.46 -2.04 -6.13
C PHE A 9 2.94 -2.41 -6.08
N GLN A 10 3.76 -1.43 -6.41
CA GLN A 10 5.21 -1.46 -6.27
C GLN A 10 5.60 -0.26 -5.43
N VAL A 11 6.54 -0.44 -4.52
CA VAL A 11 6.93 0.60 -3.55
C VAL A 11 8.43 0.68 -3.45
N SER A 12 8.94 1.90 -3.38
CA SER A 12 10.30 2.19 -3.00
C SER A 12 10.29 3.31 -1.96
N PHE A 13 10.97 3.10 -0.84
CA PHE A 13 11.00 4.08 0.23
C PHE A 13 11.94 5.24 -0.10
N SER A 14 11.58 6.43 0.36
CA SER A 14 12.36 7.65 0.14
C SER A 14 13.46 7.80 1.18
N GLU A 15 14.35 8.75 0.92
CA GLU A 15 15.38 9.12 1.89
C GLU A 15 14.77 9.58 3.22
N ALA A 16 13.64 10.27 3.18
CA ALA A 16 12.94 10.70 4.40
C ALA A 16 12.56 9.51 5.28
N TRP A 17 12.17 8.39 4.68
CA TRP A 17 11.88 7.16 5.41
C TRP A 17 13.12 6.64 6.14
N TYR A 18 14.24 6.60 5.44
CA TYR A 18 15.47 6.03 6.01
C TYR A 18 16.12 6.90 7.06
N ARG A 19 15.70 8.16 7.16
CA ARG A 19 16.14 9.06 8.25
C ARG A 19 15.37 8.86 9.54
N LEU A 20 14.24 8.13 9.49
CA LEU A 20 13.45 7.83 10.65
C LEU A 20 14.12 6.74 11.49
N SER A 21 13.88 6.78 12.81
CA SER A 21 14.25 5.66 13.68
C SER A 21 13.39 4.45 13.35
N LYS A 22 13.82 3.26 13.80
CA LYS A 22 13.02 2.05 13.64
C LYS A 22 11.65 2.17 14.28
N ASP A 23 11.58 2.77 15.47
CA ASP A 23 10.32 2.96 16.17
C ASP A 23 9.38 3.88 15.39
N GLU A 24 9.90 4.95 14.81
CA GLU A 24 9.12 5.84 13.97
C GLU A 24 8.61 5.13 12.72
N GLN A 25 9.48 4.35 12.07
CA GLN A 25 9.10 3.56 10.90
C GLN A 25 7.97 2.59 11.23
N GLN A 26 8.10 1.86 12.33
CA GLN A 26 7.08 0.90 12.75
C GLN A 26 5.77 1.60 13.12
N GLY A 27 5.84 2.77 13.74
CA GLY A 27 4.66 3.57 14.06
C GLY A 27 3.89 3.98 12.80
N ILE A 28 4.61 4.40 11.76
CA ILE A 28 4.00 4.78 10.48
C ILE A 28 3.39 3.55 9.79
N LEU A 29 4.10 2.43 9.77
CA LEU A 29 3.57 1.18 9.17
C LEU A 29 2.33 0.70 9.90
N ALA A 30 2.28 0.84 11.22
CA ALA A 30 1.09 0.52 12.00
C ALA A 30 -0.10 1.38 11.56
N LYS A 31 0.11 2.67 11.32
CA LYS A 31 -0.94 3.55 10.82
C LYS A 31 -1.41 3.16 9.43
N VAL A 32 -0.50 2.79 8.56
CA VAL A 32 -0.84 2.31 7.20
C VAL A 32 -1.72 1.07 7.30
N ASN A 33 -1.34 0.11 8.14
CA ASN A 33 -2.09 -1.12 8.34
C ASN A 33 -3.47 -0.86 8.94
N GLN A 34 -3.55 0.02 9.94
CA GLN A 34 -4.83 0.40 10.55
C GLN A 34 -5.76 1.07 9.56
N ALA A 35 -5.22 1.96 8.73
CA ALA A 35 -6.02 2.64 7.70
C ALA A 35 -6.61 1.64 6.71
N ARG A 36 -5.82 0.63 6.30
CA ARG A 36 -6.30 -0.42 5.40
C ARG A 36 -7.40 -1.24 6.05
N GLU A 37 -7.19 -1.68 7.28
CA GLU A 37 -8.19 -2.46 8.02
C GLU A 37 -9.49 -1.68 8.23
N GLN A 38 -9.36 -0.39 8.52
CA GLN A 38 -10.52 0.48 8.76
C GLN A 38 -11.47 0.52 7.57
N VAL A 39 -10.96 0.40 6.36
CA VAL A 39 -11.78 0.42 5.14
C VAL A 39 -12.12 -0.99 4.63
N GLY A 40 -11.74 -2.01 5.38
CA GLY A 40 -12.01 -3.40 4.99
C GLY A 40 -11.03 -3.98 3.99
N GLY A 41 -9.89 -3.32 3.78
CA GLY A 41 -8.84 -3.81 2.90
C GLY A 41 -8.02 -4.91 3.54
N LYS A 42 -7.46 -5.77 2.70
CA LYS A 42 -6.60 -6.88 3.14
C LYS A 42 -5.39 -6.99 2.22
N THR A 43 -4.25 -7.33 2.80
CA THR A 43 -3.06 -7.68 2.03
C THR A 43 -3.14 -9.16 1.67
N ILE A 44 -3.11 -9.45 0.36
CA ILE A 44 -3.06 -10.81 -0.15
C ILE A 44 -1.61 -11.31 -0.08
N ALA A 45 -0.67 -10.49 -0.54
CA ALA A 45 0.74 -10.81 -0.50
C ALA A 45 1.57 -9.53 -0.49
N LEU A 46 2.67 -9.57 0.22
CA LEU A 46 3.68 -8.52 0.20
C LEU A 46 5.03 -9.19 -0.01
N CYS A 47 5.73 -8.79 -1.04
CA CYS A 47 6.97 -9.43 -1.46
C CYS A 47 8.14 -8.46 -1.43
N ASP A 48 9.28 -8.94 -0.99
CA ASP A 48 10.53 -8.17 -1.05
C ASP A 48 11.15 -8.38 -2.43
N SER A 49 11.29 -7.31 -3.19
CA SER A 49 11.90 -7.33 -4.52
C SER A 49 13.25 -6.62 -4.55
N SER A 50 13.75 -6.17 -3.40
CA SER A 50 15.00 -5.42 -3.35
C SER A 50 16.21 -6.21 -3.85
N TRP A 51 16.16 -7.54 -3.77
CA TRP A 51 17.25 -8.40 -4.21
C TRP A 51 17.24 -8.67 -5.73
N THR A 52 16.17 -8.28 -6.42
CA THR A 52 16.05 -8.49 -7.88
C THR A 52 15.79 -7.20 -8.67
N SER A 53 15.35 -6.14 -7.99
CA SER A 53 14.99 -4.88 -8.64
C SER A 53 15.86 -3.74 -8.11
N GLU A 54 16.36 -2.91 -9.01
CA GLU A 54 17.05 -1.69 -8.64
C GLU A 54 16.09 -0.55 -8.35
N GLU A 55 14.87 -0.64 -8.85
CA GLU A 55 13.88 0.42 -8.75
C GLU A 55 12.88 0.22 -7.61
N TRP A 56 12.42 -1.03 -7.38
CA TRP A 56 11.35 -1.32 -6.44
C TRP A 56 11.81 -2.22 -5.32
N GLU A 57 11.62 -1.76 -4.08
CA GLU A 57 12.02 -2.52 -2.89
C GLU A 57 10.99 -3.59 -2.51
N PHE A 58 9.69 -3.27 -2.74
CA PHE A 58 8.59 -4.16 -2.39
C PHE A 58 7.53 -4.12 -3.48
N PHE A 59 6.77 -5.20 -3.59
CA PHE A 59 5.54 -5.21 -4.36
C PHE A 59 4.52 -6.08 -3.65
N GLY A 60 3.26 -5.89 -4.00
CA GLY A 60 2.23 -6.68 -3.37
C GLY A 60 0.88 -6.56 -4.05
N LEU A 61 -0.08 -7.26 -3.46
CA LEU A 61 -1.46 -7.27 -3.90
C LEU A 61 -2.35 -7.08 -2.69
N GLU A 62 -3.26 -6.12 -2.79
CA GLU A 62 -4.28 -5.85 -1.79
C GLU A 62 -5.65 -6.03 -2.40
N VAL A 63 -6.63 -6.32 -1.57
CA VAL A 63 -8.02 -6.43 -2.00
C VAL A 63 -8.90 -5.55 -1.11
N TYR A 64 -9.87 -4.90 -1.73
CA TYR A 64 -10.79 -3.97 -1.07
C TYR A 64 -12.22 -4.30 -1.46
N PRO A 65 -13.19 -4.02 -0.56
CA PRO A 65 -14.59 -4.34 -0.85
C PRO A 65 -15.20 -3.45 -1.94
N SER A 66 -14.63 -2.27 -2.20
CA SER A 66 -15.22 -1.33 -3.15
C SER A 66 -14.19 -0.28 -3.58
N ILE A 67 -14.50 0.46 -4.63
CA ILE A 67 -13.72 1.65 -5.06
C ILE A 67 -13.73 2.71 -3.95
N GLU A 68 -14.86 2.91 -3.31
CA GLU A 68 -14.98 3.88 -2.21
C GLU A 68 -14.02 3.56 -1.07
N ALA A 69 -13.83 2.27 -0.79
CA ALA A 69 -12.88 1.84 0.23
C ALA A 69 -11.44 2.24 -0.13
N ILE A 70 -11.05 2.08 -1.39
CA ILE A 70 -9.72 2.48 -1.85
C ILE A 70 -9.55 4.00 -1.76
N GLN A 71 -10.56 4.76 -2.15
CA GLN A 71 -10.55 6.22 -2.06
C GLN A 71 -10.41 6.67 -0.62
N LYS A 72 -11.16 6.06 0.28
CA LYS A 72 -11.08 6.37 1.71
C LYS A 72 -9.71 6.03 2.28
N HIS A 73 -9.14 4.90 1.87
CA HIS A 73 -7.79 4.52 2.26
C HIS A 73 -6.77 5.59 1.86
N ALA A 74 -6.86 6.06 0.61
CA ALA A 74 -5.97 7.12 0.12
C ALA A 74 -6.09 8.40 0.96
N GLU A 75 -7.31 8.79 1.33
CA GLU A 75 -7.52 9.96 2.19
C GLU A 75 -6.89 9.78 3.57
N LEU A 76 -7.05 8.59 4.16
CA LEU A 76 -6.48 8.30 5.47
C LEU A 76 -4.94 8.34 5.43
N LEU A 77 -4.34 7.85 4.36
CA LEU A 77 -2.89 7.90 4.18
C LEU A 77 -2.39 9.34 4.04
N LYS A 78 -3.14 10.20 3.36
CA LYS A 78 -2.80 11.62 3.23
C LYS A 78 -2.79 12.33 4.57
N ALA A 79 -3.64 11.91 5.49
CA ALA A 79 -3.79 12.57 6.78
C ALA A 79 -2.52 12.52 7.62
N PHE A 80 -1.64 11.53 7.43
CA PHE A 80 -0.35 11.47 8.12
C PHE A 80 0.85 11.54 7.15
N ASP A 81 0.63 12.08 5.96
CA ASP A 81 1.68 12.42 5.01
C ASP A 81 2.49 11.20 4.53
N TRP A 82 1.80 10.08 4.29
CA TRP A 82 2.46 8.84 3.87
C TRP A 82 3.27 9.00 2.59
N ALA A 83 2.80 9.82 1.64
CA ALA A 83 3.48 10.04 0.37
C ALA A 83 4.89 10.63 0.51
N ARG A 84 5.19 11.24 1.65
CA ARG A 84 6.53 11.77 1.94
C ARG A 84 7.59 10.68 2.01
N TYR A 85 7.19 9.47 2.39
CA TYR A 85 8.10 8.39 2.75
C TYR A 85 8.30 7.36 1.66
N HIS A 86 7.61 7.50 0.53
CA HIS A 86 7.73 6.49 -0.53
C HIS A 86 7.30 7.02 -1.88
N THR A 87 7.73 6.31 -2.93
CA THR A 87 7.16 6.39 -4.27
C THR A 87 6.49 5.06 -4.56
N HIS A 88 5.45 5.09 -5.38
CA HIS A 88 4.75 3.84 -5.71
C HIS A 88 4.16 3.91 -7.12
N ARG A 89 3.89 2.72 -7.65
CA ARG A 89 3.03 2.54 -8.82
C ARG A 89 1.96 1.52 -8.47
N SER A 90 0.76 1.76 -8.93
CA SER A 90 -0.36 0.89 -8.61
C SER A 90 -1.23 0.67 -9.83
N LEU A 91 -1.78 -0.54 -9.89
CA LEU A 91 -2.85 -0.89 -10.82
C LEU A 91 -4.04 -1.32 -10.00
N VAL A 92 -5.22 -0.84 -10.37
CA VAL A 92 -6.47 -1.17 -9.70
C VAL A 92 -7.39 -1.81 -10.72
N GLY A 93 -8.00 -2.92 -10.36
CA GLY A 93 -8.89 -3.62 -11.26
C GLY A 93 -9.70 -4.68 -10.55
N THR A 94 -10.47 -5.40 -11.35
CA THR A 94 -11.31 -6.50 -10.88
C THR A 94 -10.86 -7.81 -11.51
N GLU A 95 -11.18 -8.92 -10.87
CA GLU A 95 -10.91 -10.21 -11.46
C GLU A 95 -11.68 -10.39 -12.77
N THR A 96 -11.08 -11.09 -13.69
CA THR A 96 -11.71 -11.44 -14.94
C THR A 96 -11.38 -12.88 -15.29
N ALA A 97 -12.26 -13.52 -16.01
CA ALA A 97 -12.00 -14.84 -16.57
C ALA A 97 -11.08 -14.68 -17.78
N VAL A 98 -10.10 -15.53 -17.86
CA VAL A 98 -9.10 -15.48 -18.93
C VAL A 98 -9.28 -16.66 -19.85
#